data_e2e57cfef134ae9173db547077fd5f39
#
_entry.id   e2e57cfef134ae9173db547077fd5f39
#
_cell.length_a   1.000
_cell.length_b   1.000
_cell.length_c   1.000
_cell.angle_alpha   90.00
_cell.angle_beta   90.00
_cell.angle_gamma   90.00
#
_symmetry.space_group_name_H-M   'P 1'
#
loop_
_entity.id
_entity.type
_entity.pdbx_description
1 polymer ?
#
loop_
_entity_poly.entity_id
_entity_poly.type
_entity_poly.pdbx_seq_one_letter_code
_entity_poly.pdbx_strand_id
1 'polypeptide(L)'
;MITLIAAISTNNALGKDNDLIWRLPADLKRFKKVTSGHHILMGRNTFESIGKPLPNRTSVIITRNNNYKKEGCLIAYSLEEAIAFTEGKDAFIIGGAQVYKQALENNLIDQLDITRVHQEFEADVFFPEIDSTVWKEIYREDFLADEKNVYDYSFISYQKI
;
A
#
# COMPACT_ATOMS: atom_id res chain seq x y z
N MET A 1 0.78 1.61 -15.24
CA MET A 1 -0.34 1.26 -14.34
C MET A 1 0.00 1.65 -12.91
N ILE A 2 -0.90 2.32 -12.24
CA ILE A 2 -0.74 2.69 -10.83
C ILE A 2 -1.62 1.76 -9.99
N THR A 3 -0.98 0.97 -9.14
CA THR A 3 -1.64 0.01 -8.26
C THR A 3 -1.52 0.48 -6.81
N LEU A 4 -2.63 0.50 -6.10
CA LEU A 4 -2.60 0.69 -4.65
C LEU A 4 -2.49 -0.69 -4.00
N ILE A 5 -1.46 -0.90 -3.20
CA ILE A 5 -1.25 -2.14 -2.47
C ILE A 5 -1.37 -1.90 -0.97
N ALA A 6 -2.19 -2.69 -0.30
CA ALA A 6 -2.45 -2.54 1.13
C ALA A 6 -2.82 -3.87 1.77
N ALA A 7 -2.51 -4.01 3.05
CA ALA A 7 -2.99 -5.10 3.88
C ALA A 7 -3.97 -4.52 4.92
N ILE A 8 -5.19 -5.03 4.94
CA ILE A 8 -6.25 -4.55 5.82
C ILE A 8 -7.00 -5.72 6.46
N SER A 9 -7.55 -5.48 7.65
CA SER A 9 -8.38 -6.46 8.35
C SER A 9 -9.80 -6.52 7.80
N THR A 10 -10.62 -7.38 8.37
CA THR A 10 -12.05 -7.48 8.02
C THR A 10 -12.77 -6.15 8.22
N ASN A 11 -12.40 -5.39 9.24
CA ASN A 11 -12.98 -4.07 9.54
C ASN A 11 -12.16 -2.91 8.97
N ASN A 12 -11.33 -3.16 7.95
CA ASN A 12 -10.50 -2.17 7.26
C ASN A 12 -9.43 -1.51 8.14
N ALA A 13 -9.02 -2.15 9.23
CA ALA A 13 -7.93 -1.65 10.07
C ALA A 13 -6.61 -1.65 9.31
N LEU A 14 -5.85 -0.57 9.41
CA LEU A 14 -4.53 -0.41 8.80
C LEU A 14 -3.41 -0.39 9.84
N GLY A 15 -3.63 0.29 10.96
CA GLY A 15 -2.60 0.47 11.95
C GLY A 15 -3.14 0.95 13.29
N LYS A 16 -2.29 0.87 14.30
CA LYS A 16 -2.56 1.36 15.65
C LYS A 16 -1.28 1.88 16.26
N ASP A 17 -1.33 3.07 16.85
CA ASP A 17 -0.17 3.70 17.51
C ASP A 17 1.06 3.82 16.60
N ASN A 18 0.84 4.14 15.31
CA ASN A 18 1.85 4.27 14.26
C ASN A 18 2.62 2.98 13.95
N ASP A 19 2.04 1.82 14.25
CA ASP A 19 2.69 0.53 14.03
C ASP A 19 1.75 -0.45 13.35
N LEU A 20 2.30 -1.58 12.89
CA LEU A 20 1.53 -2.69 12.35
C LEU A 20 0.77 -3.38 13.48
N ILE A 21 -0.48 -3.78 13.19
CA ILE A 21 -1.32 -4.49 14.16
C ILE A 21 -1.00 -5.99 14.18
N TRP A 22 -0.65 -6.52 13.01
CA TRP A 22 -0.37 -7.95 12.83
C TRP A 22 0.91 -8.14 12.04
N ARG A 23 1.42 -9.36 12.11
CA ARG A 23 2.52 -9.81 11.26
C ARG A 23 2.06 -10.99 10.41
N LEU A 24 2.23 -10.87 9.11
CA LEU A 24 1.84 -11.89 8.15
C LEU A 24 2.98 -12.11 7.16
N PRO A 25 3.90 -13.05 7.43
CA PRO A 25 5.07 -13.28 6.57
C PRO A 25 4.74 -13.52 5.10
N ALA A 26 3.63 -14.21 4.81
CA ALA A 26 3.19 -14.44 3.44
C ALA A 26 2.89 -13.14 2.70
N ASP A 27 2.33 -12.14 3.39
CA ASP A 27 2.05 -10.82 2.83
C ASP A 27 3.33 -10.05 2.54
N LEU A 28 4.28 -10.07 3.45
CA LEU A 28 5.58 -9.40 3.26
C LEU A 28 6.34 -10.00 2.07
N LYS A 29 6.31 -11.32 1.93
CA LYS A 29 6.94 -12.03 0.81
C LYS A 29 6.29 -11.66 -0.52
N ARG A 30 4.96 -11.61 -0.56
CA ARG A 30 4.22 -11.21 -1.74
C ARG A 30 4.48 -9.76 -2.10
N PHE A 31 4.48 -8.86 -1.13
CA PHE A 31 4.78 -7.45 -1.31
C PHE A 31 6.16 -7.27 -1.98
N LYS A 32 7.17 -7.94 -1.46
CA LYS A 32 8.52 -7.91 -2.05
C LYS A 32 8.51 -8.41 -3.49
N LYS A 33 7.81 -9.50 -3.76
CA LYS A 33 7.75 -10.11 -5.09
C LYS A 33 7.09 -9.19 -6.11
N VAL A 34 5.93 -8.59 -5.78
CA VAL A 34 5.18 -7.79 -6.74
C VAL A 34 5.77 -6.40 -6.95
N THR A 35 6.42 -5.82 -5.94
CA THR A 35 6.98 -4.46 -6.03
C THR A 35 8.41 -4.42 -6.55
N SER A 36 9.15 -5.53 -6.52
CA SER A 36 10.55 -5.56 -6.97
C SER A 36 10.70 -5.14 -8.43
N GLY A 37 11.65 -4.23 -8.70
CA GLY A 37 11.88 -3.67 -10.03
C GLY A 37 10.99 -2.49 -10.37
N HIS A 38 10.13 -2.04 -9.47
CA HIS A 38 9.15 -0.98 -9.73
C HIS A 38 9.33 0.21 -8.80
N HIS A 39 8.64 1.31 -9.13
CA HIS A 39 8.54 2.47 -8.25
C HIS A 39 7.55 2.17 -7.12
N ILE A 40 7.91 2.58 -5.91
CA ILE A 40 7.03 2.53 -4.75
C ILE A 40 6.84 3.96 -4.23
N LEU A 41 5.59 4.39 -4.16
CA LEU A 41 5.21 5.74 -3.75
C LEU A 41 4.65 5.70 -2.34
N MET A 42 5.15 6.56 -1.46
CA MET A 42 4.78 6.52 -0.05
C MET A 42 4.84 7.90 0.59
N GLY A 43 4.05 8.07 1.65
CA GLY A 43 4.20 9.24 2.50
C GLY A 43 5.47 9.14 3.35
N ARG A 44 5.92 10.30 3.85
CA ARG A 44 7.13 10.40 4.65
C ARG A 44 7.09 9.49 5.91
N ASN A 45 5.96 9.47 6.63
CA ASN A 45 5.86 8.66 7.85
C ASN A 45 5.99 7.16 7.54
N THR A 46 5.47 6.71 6.41
CA THR A 46 5.64 5.32 5.97
C THR A 46 7.10 5.01 5.69
N PHE A 47 7.81 5.91 5.00
CA PHE A 47 9.23 5.74 4.76
C PHE A 47 10.02 5.69 6.06
N GLU A 48 9.77 6.59 6.99
CA GLU A 48 10.47 6.62 8.28
C GLU A 48 10.21 5.36 9.11
N SER A 49 9.02 4.77 8.99
CA SER A 49 8.70 3.48 9.60
C SER A 49 9.52 2.33 9.00
N ILE A 50 9.73 2.34 7.70
CA ILE A 50 10.59 1.35 7.01
C ILE A 50 12.05 1.59 7.36
N GLY A 51 12.47 2.85 7.44
CA GLY A 51 13.79 3.28 7.93
C GLY A 51 14.88 3.35 6.86
N LYS A 52 14.70 2.74 5.69
CA LYS A 52 15.70 2.74 4.61
C LYS A 52 15.02 2.46 3.26
N PRO A 53 15.67 2.83 2.13
CA PRO A 53 15.17 2.41 0.82
C PRO A 53 15.12 0.89 0.70
N LEU A 54 14.02 0.38 0.17
CA LEU A 54 13.91 -1.06 -0.05
C LEU A 54 14.74 -1.49 -1.28
N PRO A 55 15.45 -2.62 -1.20
CA PRO A 55 16.30 -3.07 -2.31
C PRO A 55 15.50 -3.32 -3.58
N ASN A 56 16.12 -3.05 -4.73
CA ASN A 56 15.56 -3.31 -6.06
C ASN A 56 14.23 -2.60 -6.35
N ARG A 57 14.01 -1.45 -5.70
CA ARG A 57 12.82 -0.62 -5.92
C ARG A 57 13.24 0.84 -5.92
N THR A 58 12.51 1.66 -6.67
CA THR A 58 12.73 3.09 -6.66
C THR A 58 11.73 3.72 -5.69
N SER A 59 12.23 4.21 -4.56
CA SER A 59 11.40 4.84 -3.54
C SER A 59 11.14 6.29 -3.86
N VAL A 60 9.87 6.67 -3.89
CA VAL A 60 9.43 8.06 -4.04
C VAL A 60 8.69 8.46 -2.78
N ILE A 61 9.24 9.44 -2.06
CA ILE A 61 8.70 9.91 -0.78
C ILE A 61 7.92 11.18 -1.01
N ILE A 62 6.66 11.20 -0.60
CA ILE A 62 5.76 12.35 -0.73
C ILE A 62 5.78 13.12 0.58
N THR A 63 6.14 14.41 0.51
CA THR A 63 6.21 15.29 1.68
C THR A 63 5.95 16.74 1.26
N ARG A 64 5.40 17.54 2.18
CA ARG A 64 5.25 18.98 1.99
C ARG A 64 6.49 19.75 2.42
N ASN A 65 7.45 19.08 3.05
CA ASN A 65 8.69 19.71 3.52
C ASN A 65 9.68 19.84 2.38
N ASN A 66 9.88 21.06 1.87
CA ASN A 66 10.78 21.37 0.76
C ASN A 66 12.26 21.11 1.08
N ASN A 67 12.60 20.94 2.35
CA ASN A 67 13.96 20.67 2.80
C ASN A 67 14.22 19.19 3.10
N TYR A 68 13.22 18.36 2.93
CA TYR A 68 13.35 16.93 3.19
C TYR A 68 14.16 16.26 2.08
N LYS A 69 15.18 15.50 2.50
CA LYS A 69 16.03 14.72 1.58
C LYS A 69 16.38 13.38 2.20
N LYS A 70 16.43 12.35 1.38
CA LYS A 70 16.93 11.04 1.76
C LYS A 70 17.76 10.47 0.63
N GLU A 71 18.97 10.04 0.97
CA GLU A 71 19.87 9.40 0.01
C GLU A 71 19.21 8.14 -0.57
N GLY A 72 19.31 7.98 -1.88
CA GLY A 72 18.75 6.82 -2.56
C GLY A 72 17.26 6.88 -2.83
N CYS A 73 16.61 8.01 -2.54
CA CYS A 73 15.17 8.21 -2.74
C CYS A 73 14.90 9.43 -3.60
N LEU A 74 13.78 9.40 -4.32
CA LEU A 74 13.23 10.58 -4.97
C LEU A 74 12.25 11.25 -4.01
N ILE A 75 12.20 12.58 -4.04
CA ILE A 75 11.29 13.37 -3.20
C ILE A 75 10.26 14.04 -4.10
N ALA A 76 8.99 13.85 -3.79
CA ALA A 76 7.87 14.50 -4.46
C ALA A 76 7.08 15.34 -3.45
N TYR A 77 6.55 16.46 -3.91
CA TYR A 77 5.80 17.37 -3.03
C TYR A 77 4.28 17.23 -3.18
N SER A 78 3.86 16.32 -4.05
CA SER A 78 2.47 15.91 -4.21
C SER A 78 2.40 14.49 -4.74
N LEU A 79 1.23 13.86 -4.60
CA LEU A 79 1.01 12.53 -5.17
C LEU A 79 1.08 12.57 -6.69
N GLU A 80 0.54 13.62 -7.32
CA GLU A 80 0.57 13.80 -8.77
C GLU A 80 2.02 13.90 -9.27
N GLU A 81 2.89 14.63 -8.57
CA GLU A 81 4.30 14.70 -8.89
C GLU A 81 4.99 13.35 -8.75
N ALA A 82 4.67 12.59 -7.69
CA ALA A 82 5.22 11.26 -7.49
C ALA A 82 4.84 10.32 -8.64
N ILE A 83 3.60 10.39 -9.10
CA ILE A 83 3.14 9.60 -10.24
C ILE A 83 3.86 10.03 -11.52
N ALA A 84 4.09 11.32 -11.71
CA ALA A 84 4.83 11.82 -12.87
C ALA A 84 6.25 11.27 -12.94
N PHE A 85 6.90 11.04 -11.80
CA PHE A 85 8.24 10.44 -11.76
C PHE A 85 8.29 9.02 -12.30
N THR A 86 7.17 8.33 -12.36
CA THR A 86 7.12 6.95 -12.88
C THR A 86 7.18 6.88 -14.40
N GLU A 87 6.99 7.99 -15.09
CA GLU A 87 7.04 8.10 -16.56
C GLU A 87 6.19 7.05 -17.29
N GLY A 88 5.01 6.75 -16.75
CA GLY A 88 4.10 5.76 -17.31
C GLY A 88 4.46 4.30 -17.00
N LYS A 89 5.53 4.06 -16.24
CA LYS A 89 5.90 2.71 -15.80
C LYS A 89 5.01 2.27 -14.65
N ASP A 90 4.95 0.95 -14.42
CA ASP A 90 4.19 0.39 -13.31
C ASP A 90 4.75 0.89 -11.98
N ALA A 91 3.83 1.32 -11.11
CA ALA A 91 4.17 1.81 -9.79
C ALA A 91 3.13 1.38 -8.76
N PHE A 92 3.55 1.33 -7.49
CA PHE A 92 2.73 0.91 -6.38
C PHE A 92 2.66 2.01 -5.33
N ILE A 93 1.44 2.37 -4.93
CA ILE A 93 1.21 3.25 -3.78
C ILE A 93 1.13 2.36 -2.55
N ILE A 94 2.08 2.52 -1.61
CA ILE A 94 2.25 1.60 -0.49
C ILE A 94 1.83 2.16 0.87
N GLY A 95 1.34 3.39 0.94
CA GLY A 95 0.81 4.00 2.15
C GLY A 95 1.33 5.42 2.37
N GLY A 96 0.97 6.03 3.46
CA GLY A 96 0.02 5.56 4.46
C GLY A 96 -1.43 5.91 4.16
N ALA A 97 -2.23 5.93 5.22
CA ALA A 97 -3.68 6.12 5.11
C ALA A 97 -4.08 7.39 4.37
N GLN A 98 -3.39 8.50 4.62
CA GLN A 98 -3.69 9.77 3.93
C GLN A 98 -3.38 9.69 2.44
N VAL A 99 -2.29 9.03 2.07
CA VAL A 99 -1.92 8.84 0.65
C VAL A 99 -2.93 7.93 -0.03
N TYR A 100 -3.35 6.85 0.61
CA TYR A 100 -4.40 5.97 0.10
C TYR A 100 -5.70 6.73 -0.15
N LYS A 101 -6.13 7.49 0.84
CA LYS A 101 -7.36 8.30 0.75
C LYS A 101 -7.29 9.29 -0.40
N GLN A 102 -6.21 10.04 -0.49
CA GLN A 102 -6.01 11.03 -1.54
C GLN A 102 -6.01 10.38 -2.93
N ALA A 103 -5.33 9.26 -3.09
CA ALA A 103 -5.26 8.53 -4.35
C ALA A 103 -6.64 8.03 -4.80
N LEU A 104 -7.44 7.51 -3.86
CA LEU A 104 -8.78 7.05 -4.14
C LEU A 104 -9.74 8.21 -4.48
N GLU A 105 -9.72 9.28 -3.68
CA GLU A 105 -10.59 10.45 -3.89
C GLU A 105 -10.30 11.16 -5.21
N ASN A 106 -9.03 11.24 -5.62
CA ASN A 106 -8.60 11.92 -6.84
C ASN A 106 -8.57 11.01 -8.07
N ASN A 107 -9.03 9.79 -7.94
CA ASN A 107 -9.16 8.84 -9.05
C ASN A 107 -7.83 8.59 -9.79
N LEU A 108 -6.76 8.42 -9.03
CA LEU A 108 -5.39 8.28 -9.55
C LEU A 108 -4.93 6.83 -9.69
N ILE A 109 -5.77 5.86 -9.31
CA ILE A 109 -5.40 4.45 -9.20
C ILE A 109 -6.09 3.65 -10.28
N ASP A 110 -5.36 2.75 -10.93
CA ASP A 110 -5.89 1.85 -11.95
C ASP A 110 -6.36 0.53 -11.36
N GLN A 111 -5.69 0.05 -10.30
CA GLN A 111 -5.96 -1.25 -9.70
C GLN A 111 -5.69 -1.23 -8.20
N LEU A 112 -6.50 -1.99 -7.46
CA LEU A 112 -6.23 -2.26 -6.04
C LEU A 112 -5.69 -3.68 -5.89
N ASP A 113 -4.68 -3.84 -5.05
CA ASP A 113 -4.11 -5.13 -4.67
C ASP A 113 -4.16 -5.22 -3.14
N ILE A 114 -5.14 -5.94 -2.63
CA ILE A 114 -5.47 -5.94 -1.22
C ILE A 114 -5.20 -7.32 -0.60
N THR A 115 -4.47 -7.31 0.51
CA THR A 115 -4.43 -8.47 1.41
C THR A 115 -5.46 -8.25 2.50
N ARG A 116 -6.47 -9.12 2.55
CA ARG A 116 -7.51 -9.08 3.58
C ARG A 116 -7.18 -10.09 4.66
N VAL A 117 -6.92 -9.62 5.87
CA VAL A 117 -6.72 -10.47 7.04
C VAL A 117 -8.08 -10.75 7.65
N HIS A 118 -8.46 -12.03 7.76
CA HIS A 118 -9.80 -12.44 8.19
C HIS A 118 -9.97 -12.41 9.70
N GLN A 119 -9.80 -11.21 10.25
CA GLN A 119 -10.05 -10.92 11.67
C GLN A 119 -10.29 -9.44 11.84
N GLU A 120 -11.12 -9.06 12.80
CA GLU A 120 -11.28 -7.67 13.20
C GLU A 120 -10.20 -7.29 14.20
N PHE A 121 -9.71 -6.07 14.11
CA PHE A 121 -8.70 -5.54 15.01
C PHE A 121 -9.10 -4.16 15.52
N GLU A 122 -8.79 -3.87 16.76
CA GLU A 122 -8.83 -2.52 17.28
C GLU A 122 -7.74 -1.70 16.59
N ALA A 123 -8.10 -0.52 16.09
CA ALA A 123 -7.20 0.32 15.31
C ALA A 123 -7.54 1.80 15.48
N ASP A 124 -6.56 2.66 15.16
CA ASP A 124 -6.79 4.11 15.07
C ASP A 124 -6.71 4.64 13.65
N VAL A 125 -6.28 3.80 12.71
CA VAL A 125 -6.18 4.15 11.29
C VAL A 125 -6.87 3.09 10.45
N PHE A 126 -7.74 3.53 9.55
CA PHE A 126 -8.55 2.64 8.71
C PHE A 126 -8.38 2.95 7.24
N PHE A 127 -8.45 1.90 6.41
CA PHE A 127 -8.54 2.03 4.97
C PHE A 127 -9.96 2.45 4.59
N PRO A 128 -10.13 3.36 3.60
CA PRO A 128 -11.47 3.71 3.11
C PRO A 128 -12.22 2.49 2.60
N GLU A 129 -13.54 2.49 2.74
CA GLU A 129 -14.36 1.41 2.24
C GLU A 129 -14.20 1.26 0.72
N ILE A 130 -14.03 0.02 0.27
CA ILE A 130 -13.92 -0.28 -1.16
C ILE A 130 -15.32 -0.29 -1.77
N ASP A 131 -15.61 0.73 -2.57
CA ASP A 131 -16.93 0.93 -3.18
C ASP A 131 -17.11 -0.04 -4.37
N SER A 132 -18.04 -0.97 -4.24
CA SER A 132 -18.33 -1.97 -5.27
C SER A 132 -18.96 -1.39 -6.54
N THR A 133 -19.44 -0.15 -6.50
CA THR A 133 -19.92 0.55 -7.70
C THR A 133 -18.78 1.13 -8.54
N VAL A 134 -17.58 1.23 -7.97
CA VAL A 134 -16.37 1.75 -8.63
C VAL A 134 -15.38 0.63 -8.92
N TRP A 135 -15.24 -0.30 -7.99
CA TRP A 135 -14.23 -1.36 -8.04
C TRP A 135 -14.86 -2.73 -8.18
N LYS A 136 -14.37 -3.50 -9.16
CA LYS A 136 -14.80 -4.88 -9.41
C LYS A 136 -13.68 -5.83 -8.98
N GLU A 137 -14.01 -6.82 -8.15
CA GLU A 137 -13.08 -7.90 -7.80
C GLU A 137 -12.81 -8.74 -9.06
N ILE A 138 -11.55 -8.85 -9.45
CA ILE A 138 -11.12 -9.62 -10.64
C ILE A 138 -10.30 -10.84 -10.31
N TYR A 139 -9.80 -10.94 -9.07
CA TYR A 139 -8.98 -12.07 -8.60
C TYR A 139 -9.13 -12.22 -7.10
N ARG A 140 -9.20 -13.46 -6.65
CA ARG A 140 -9.20 -13.79 -5.22
C ARG A 140 -8.51 -15.12 -4.99
N GLU A 141 -7.63 -15.18 -4.02
CA GLU A 141 -7.02 -16.40 -3.54
C GLU A 141 -7.07 -16.41 -2.02
N ASP A 142 -7.70 -17.44 -1.46
CA ASP A 142 -7.91 -17.57 -0.02
C ASP A 142 -6.91 -18.56 0.58
N PHE A 143 -6.40 -18.24 1.77
CA PHE A 143 -5.44 -19.06 2.49
C PHE A 143 -5.88 -19.26 3.94
N LEU A 144 -5.68 -20.47 4.46
CA LEU A 144 -5.88 -20.74 5.87
C LEU A 144 -4.61 -20.39 6.65
N ALA A 145 -4.81 -20.05 7.92
CA ALA A 145 -3.70 -19.83 8.86
C ALA A 145 -2.80 -21.07 8.93
N ASP A 146 -1.53 -20.84 9.14
CA ASP A 146 -0.53 -21.90 9.32
C ASP A 146 0.44 -21.53 10.44
N GLU A 147 1.52 -22.29 10.61
CA GLU A 147 2.49 -22.08 11.69
C GLU A 147 3.17 -20.72 11.62
N LYS A 148 3.36 -20.15 10.40
CA LYS A 148 4.02 -18.86 10.19
C LYS A 148 3.03 -17.73 10.07
N ASN A 149 1.83 -17.99 9.54
CA ASN A 149 0.79 -17.01 9.29
C ASN A 149 -0.41 -17.34 10.17
N VAL A 150 -0.51 -16.66 11.31
CA VAL A 150 -1.46 -17.04 12.38
C VAL A 150 -2.91 -16.65 12.13
N TYR A 151 -3.19 -15.98 11.00
CA TYR A 151 -4.54 -15.60 10.60
C TYR A 151 -4.85 -16.15 9.21
N ASP A 152 -6.13 -16.46 8.97
CA ASP A 152 -6.60 -16.68 7.61
C ASP A 152 -6.52 -15.38 6.84
N TYR A 153 -6.20 -15.43 5.57
CA TYR A 153 -6.05 -14.23 4.74
C TYR A 153 -6.38 -14.50 3.29
N SER A 154 -6.62 -13.44 2.53
CA SER A 154 -6.87 -13.52 1.09
C SER A 154 -6.08 -12.45 0.35
N PHE A 155 -5.61 -12.79 -0.84
CA PHE A 155 -5.10 -11.82 -1.81
C PHE A 155 -6.21 -11.52 -2.81
N ILE A 156 -6.58 -10.25 -2.94
CA ILE A 156 -7.71 -9.82 -3.75
C ILE A 156 -7.27 -8.67 -4.64
N SER A 157 -7.55 -8.76 -5.94
CA SER A 157 -7.31 -7.66 -6.87
C SER A 157 -8.62 -7.09 -7.36
N TYR A 158 -8.67 -5.76 -7.47
CA TYR A 158 -9.82 -5.02 -7.96
C TYR A 158 -9.41 -4.14 -9.13
N GLN A 159 -10.30 -4.01 -10.08
CA GLN A 159 -10.14 -3.14 -11.25
C GLN A 159 -11.32 -2.17 -11.31
N LYS A 160 -11.09 -0.98 -11.85
CA LYS A 160 -12.19 -0.02 -12.08
C LYS A 160 -13.22 -0.57 -13.06
N ILE A 161 -14.48 -0.33 -12.72
CA ILE A 161 -15.61 -0.67 -13.60
C ILE A 161 -15.62 0.26 -14.80
#